data_82e46c72695a50b5e1866d31cfdd142b
#
_entry.id   82e46c72695a50b5e1866d31cfdd142b
#
_cell.length_a   1.000
_cell.length_b   1.000
_cell.length_c   1.000
_cell.angle_alpha   90.00
_cell.angle_beta   90.00
_cell.angle_gamma   90.00
#
_symmetry.space_group_name_H-M   'P 1'
#
loop_
_entity.id
_entity.type
_entity.pdbx_description
1 polymer ?
#
loop_
_entity_poly.entity_id
_entity_poly.type
_entity_poly.pdbx_seq_one_letter_code
_entity_poly.pdbx_strand_id
1 'polypeptide(L)'
;KVCTVSEVGHFLPFPAAADILCCGSIGYAAANMENIQDWEIGDTVVDSENNTLTALPGYVKAAKPTIFLGLFPIVKQGDPVEMGTNHEHEEVYDKLGKLCYDRAHAVYGDPLPEIVKDRLRLELKFIQDNGYSTIFYTAHKLVQYSNDGGHPAGVRDSLGSSFVAFMSGITEINPLPSHYVCPKCHWNHFYTDGSVGSGFDLPDHNCPECGTLLYKDGHNIPCSVLFGLDGTNIGGFGLALVQDTGLAEVYKYMEKLLGREHVLCYGDKLIPGSEKFLKYPDVCKCLNAKDRRWPANSTVRFNYHSIMDDMLSLTMNGNDALTMVHELQNLTGINPQSIPFNDARALSVFCSTDALGITPSKLADVIVNGKVTVGTLGLPGYGTPFARGVLEDVQPKNFSELVKVSGFRHGTGVWVNNARDLIKNDTVKIEEVISTREDVMNYLIH
;
A
#
# COMPACT_ATOMS: atom_id res chain seq x y z
N LYS A 1 10.57 -37.52 0.57
CA LYS A 1 11.66 -37.27 1.54
C LYS A 1 11.18 -37.68 2.91
N VAL A 2 12.04 -38.17 3.78
CA VAL A 2 11.72 -38.65 5.11
C VAL A 2 12.39 -37.73 6.13
N CYS A 3 11.65 -37.31 7.14
CA CYS A 3 12.18 -36.55 8.27
C CYS A 3 11.62 -37.12 9.58
N THR A 4 12.29 -36.83 10.67
CA THR A 4 11.80 -37.20 12.02
C THR A 4 11.15 -35.98 12.64
N VAL A 5 9.86 -36.08 12.97
CA VAL A 5 9.13 -35.07 13.72
C VAL A 5 9.54 -35.15 15.17
N SER A 6 10.06 -34.04 15.73
CA SER A 6 10.50 -33.96 17.12
C SER A 6 9.41 -33.42 18.03
N GLU A 7 8.49 -32.61 17.53
CA GLU A 7 7.42 -31.98 18.30
C GLU A 7 6.24 -31.65 17.39
N VAL A 8 5.05 -31.75 17.92
CA VAL A 8 3.82 -31.19 17.32
C VAL A 8 3.12 -30.31 18.35
N GLY A 9 2.31 -29.34 17.88
CA GLY A 9 1.62 -28.46 18.81
C GLY A 9 0.63 -27.51 18.12
N HIS A 10 0.00 -26.69 18.93
CA HIS A 10 -0.94 -25.65 18.51
C HIS A 10 -0.40 -24.25 18.79
N PHE A 11 -0.93 -23.24 18.10
CA PHE A 11 -0.67 -21.83 18.41
C PHE A 11 -1.82 -21.29 19.30
N LEU A 12 -1.53 -21.00 20.59
CA LEU A 12 -2.50 -20.54 21.61
C LEU A 12 -1.97 -19.39 22.49
N PRO A 13 -1.93 -18.16 22.09
CA PRO A 13 -1.41 -17.50 20.88
C PRO A 13 0.07 -17.77 20.62
N PHE A 14 0.76 -18.36 21.59
CA PHE A 14 2.15 -18.83 21.45
C PHE A 14 2.18 -20.33 21.15
N PRO A 15 3.28 -20.86 20.56
CA PRO A 15 3.45 -22.28 20.36
C PRO A 15 3.27 -23.06 21.68
N ALA A 16 2.39 -24.03 21.69
CA ALA A 16 2.16 -24.92 22.82
C ALA A 16 2.26 -26.37 22.32
N ALA A 17 3.20 -27.13 22.86
CA ALA A 17 3.39 -28.53 22.51
C ALA A 17 2.14 -29.35 22.83
N ALA A 18 1.85 -30.33 21.97
CA ALA A 18 0.75 -31.27 22.14
C ALA A 18 1.23 -32.69 21.80
N ASP A 19 0.61 -33.68 22.43
CA ASP A 19 0.97 -35.07 22.16
C ASP A 19 0.49 -35.53 20.77
N ILE A 20 -0.57 -34.92 20.24
CA ILE A 20 -1.20 -35.31 18.98
C ILE A 20 -1.89 -34.12 18.30
N LEU A 21 -1.84 -34.08 16.98
CA LEU A 21 -2.68 -33.23 16.14
C LEU A 21 -3.80 -34.07 15.51
N CYS A 22 -5.05 -33.78 15.88
CA CYS A 22 -6.20 -34.49 15.37
C CYS A 22 -6.61 -34.01 13.97
N CYS A 23 -7.35 -34.82 13.24
CA CYS A 23 -7.97 -34.45 11.95
C CYS A 23 -8.81 -33.18 12.10
N GLY A 24 -8.59 -32.19 11.22
CA GLY A 24 -9.22 -30.85 11.29
C GLY A 24 -8.54 -29.86 12.21
N SER A 25 -7.49 -30.25 12.95
CA SER A 25 -6.69 -29.31 13.75
C SER A 25 -5.72 -28.54 12.88
N ILE A 26 -5.51 -27.25 13.26
CA ILE A 26 -4.45 -26.42 12.74
C ILE A 26 -3.36 -26.33 13.81
N GLY A 27 -2.11 -26.62 13.45
CA GLY A 27 -1.00 -26.62 14.37
C GLY A 27 0.34 -26.54 13.65
N TYR A 28 1.41 -26.86 14.36
CA TYR A 28 2.75 -26.94 13.80
C TYR A 28 3.35 -28.33 14.04
N ALA A 29 4.30 -28.70 13.21
CA ALA A 29 5.18 -29.84 13.41
C ALA A 29 6.63 -29.39 13.24
N ALA A 30 7.44 -29.59 14.27
CA ALA A 30 8.88 -29.37 14.19
C ALA A 30 9.58 -30.66 13.78
N ALA A 31 10.43 -30.61 12.76
CA ALA A 31 11.12 -31.76 12.24
C ALA A 31 12.60 -31.45 11.99
N ASN A 32 13.44 -32.45 12.19
CA ASN A 32 14.86 -32.33 11.86
C ASN A 32 15.05 -32.52 10.36
N MET A 33 15.29 -31.43 9.64
CA MET A 33 15.41 -31.41 8.18
C MET A 33 16.81 -30.95 7.78
N GLU A 34 17.49 -31.72 6.93
CA GLU A 34 18.82 -31.36 6.43
C GLU A 34 18.77 -30.20 5.43
N ASN A 35 17.66 -30.06 4.69
CA ASN A 35 17.52 -29.02 3.69
C ASN A 35 16.08 -28.52 3.60
N ILE A 36 15.85 -27.28 4.03
CA ILE A 36 14.53 -26.64 4.00
C ILE A 36 13.99 -26.40 2.57
N GLN A 37 14.88 -26.33 1.57
CA GLN A 37 14.49 -26.14 0.16
C GLN A 37 13.75 -27.35 -0.42
N ASP A 38 13.79 -28.44 0.28
CA ASP A 38 13.14 -29.68 -0.11
C ASP A 38 11.63 -29.71 0.17
N TRP A 39 11.11 -28.67 0.83
CA TRP A 39 9.72 -28.54 1.24
C TRP A 39 9.06 -27.34 0.57
N GLU A 40 7.86 -27.56 0.04
CA GLU A 40 7.07 -26.50 -0.57
C GLU A 40 5.77 -26.32 0.21
N ILE A 41 5.26 -25.07 0.24
CA ILE A 41 3.93 -24.80 0.77
C ILE A 41 2.90 -25.56 -0.07
N GLY A 42 2.08 -26.38 0.57
CA GLY A 42 1.13 -27.27 -0.10
C GLY A 42 1.57 -28.73 -0.18
N ASP A 43 2.76 -29.05 0.30
CA ASP A 43 3.17 -30.45 0.42
C ASP A 43 2.27 -31.20 1.42
N THR A 44 1.95 -32.43 1.07
CA THR A 44 1.22 -33.33 1.96
C THR A 44 2.23 -34.14 2.76
N VAL A 45 2.17 -34.06 4.07
CA VAL A 45 2.96 -34.86 5.00
C VAL A 45 2.24 -36.17 5.27
N VAL A 46 2.93 -37.28 5.09
CA VAL A 46 2.38 -38.63 5.32
C VAL A 46 3.31 -39.44 6.22
N ASP A 47 2.76 -40.41 6.92
CA ASP A 47 3.57 -41.38 7.67
C ASP A 47 4.45 -42.19 6.71
N SER A 48 5.74 -42.37 7.05
CA SER A 48 6.69 -43.12 6.25
C SER A 48 6.29 -44.59 6.03
N GLU A 49 5.48 -45.15 6.93
CA GLU A 49 4.95 -46.52 6.81
C GLU A 49 3.68 -46.59 5.97
N ASN A 50 3.00 -45.44 5.75
CA ASN A 50 1.70 -45.37 5.07
C ASN A 50 1.83 -44.65 3.74
N ASN A 51 2.36 -45.32 2.75
CA ASN A 51 2.68 -44.80 1.40
C ASN A 51 1.43 -44.49 0.55
N THR A 52 0.49 -43.72 1.03
CA THR A 52 -0.57 -43.15 0.20
C THR A 52 -0.01 -41.97 -0.56
N LEU A 53 0.38 -42.21 -1.80
CA LEU A 53 0.98 -41.21 -2.70
C LEU A 53 0.00 -40.17 -3.27
N THR A 54 -1.21 -40.08 -2.71
CA THR A 54 -2.22 -39.14 -3.22
C THR A 54 -2.20 -37.86 -2.37
N ALA A 55 -1.82 -36.73 -3.01
CA ALA A 55 -1.91 -35.43 -2.39
C ALA A 55 -3.33 -35.11 -1.94
N LEU A 56 -3.49 -34.50 -0.77
CA LEU A 56 -4.81 -34.07 -0.28
C LEU A 56 -5.42 -33.05 -1.26
N PRO A 57 -6.70 -33.22 -1.62
CA PRO A 57 -7.36 -32.28 -2.53
C PRO A 57 -7.60 -30.93 -1.83
N GLY A 58 -7.55 -29.83 -2.58
CA GLY A 58 -7.97 -28.51 -2.13
C GLY A 58 -6.84 -27.47 -2.00
N TYR A 59 -5.58 -27.85 -2.10
CA TYR A 59 -4.49 -26.89 -2.19
C TYR A 59 -4.22 -26.56 -3.67
N VAL A 60 -4.57 -25.35 -4.07
CA VAL A 60 -4.14 -24.80 -5.37
C VAL A 60 -2.81 -24.11 -5.15
N LYS A 61 -1.78 -24.52 -5.86
CA LYS A 61 -0.43 -23.92 -5.88
C LYS A 61 -0.52 -22.50 -6.49
N ALA A 62 -1.17 -21.57 -5.82
CA ALA A 62 -1.58 -20.28 -6.35
C ALA A 62 -1.01 -19.08 -5.60
N ALA A 63 0.01 -19.24 -4.80
CA ALA A 63 0.77 -18.08 -4.37
C ALA A 63 1.69 -17.67 -5.54
N LYS A 64 1.17 -16.81 -6.43
CA LYS A 64 2.05 -16.08 -7.35
C LYS A 64 3.04 -15.30 -6.49
N PRO A 65 4.35 -15.37 -6.74
CA PRO A 65 5.32 -14.66 -5.94
C PRO A 65 5.04 -13.16 -6.03
N THR A 66 4.84 -12.52 -4.91
CA THR A 66 4.86 -11.06 -4.81
C THR A 66 6.32 -10.63 -5.02
N ILE A 67 6.58 -9.80 -6.01
CA ILE A 67 7.92 -9.29 -6.30
C ILE A 67 8.15 -8.08 -5.40
N PHE A 68 9.09 -8.18 -4.47
CA PHE A 68 9.60 -7.05 -3.70
C PHE A 68 10.94 -6.63 -4.30
N LEU A 69 11.10 -5.34 -4.49
CA LEU A 69 12.33 -4.73 -5.00
C LEU A 69 12.91 -3.81 -3.95
N GLY A 70 14.17 -4.03 -3.61
CA GLY A 70 14.95 -3.13 -2.79
C GLY A 70 15.86 -2.29 -3.68
N LEU A 71 15.81 -0.97 -3.53
CA LEU A 71 16.83 -0.07 -4.02
C LEU A 71 17.84 0.11 -2.89
N PHE A 72 19.06 -0.37 -3.11
CA PHE A 72 20.12 -0.27 -2.13
C PHE A 72 21.04 0.87 -2.52
N PRO A 73 21.23 1.92 -1.68
CA PRO A 73 22.34 2.81 -1.88
C PRO A 73 23.64 2.00 -1.77
N ILE A 74 24.57 2.18 -2.70
CA ILE A 74 25.90 1.51 -2.68
C ILE A 74 26.72 1.94 -1.47
N VAL A 75 26.25 2.89 -0.68
CA VAL A 75 27.01 3.50 0.41
C VAL A 75 26.20 3.54 1.69
N LYS A 76 26.89 3.22 2.78
CA LYS A 76 26.40 3.33 4.15
C LYS A 76 26.04 4.78 4.49
N GLN A 77 24.93 5.00 5.17
CA GLN A 77 24.63 6.28 5.79
C GLN A 77 25.82 6.72 6.66
N GLY A 78 26.49 7.80 6.28
CA GLY A 78 27.66 8.33 6.99
C GLY A 78 29.03 8.15 6.32
N ASP A 79 29.17 7.35 5.27
CA ASP A 79 30.40 7.31 4.45
C ASP A 79 30.28 8.31 3.28
N PRO A 80 31.35 9.03 2.93
CA PRO A 80 31.33 9.89 1.74
C PRO A 80 31.14 9.00 0.50
N VAL A 81 30.05 9.26 -0.18
CA VAL A 81 29.54 8.47 -1.28
C VAL A 81 30.40 8.63 -2.52
N GLU A 82 31.08 7.57 -2.95
CA GLU A 82 31.59 7.44 -4.32
C GLU A 82 30.52 6.81 -5.26
N MET A 83 29.30 7.29 -5.18
CA MET A 83 28.27 7.05 -6.18
C MET A 83 27.75 8.34 -6.69
N GLY A 84 28.10 8.66 -7.91
CA GLY A 84 27.81 9.94 -8.51
C GLY A 84 28.29 11.10 -7.61
N THR A 85 28.99 11.99 -8.13
CA THR A 85 29.48 13.16 -7.37
C THR A 85 28.33 13.81 -6.60
N ASN A 86 28.56 14.52 -5.51
CA ASN A 86 27.55 15.36 -4.81
C ASN A 86 26.67 16.17 -5.80
N HIS A 87 27.19 16.48 -6.96
CA HIS A 87 26.50 17.09 -8.10
C HIS A 87 25.33 16.27 -8.65
N GLU A 88 25.41 14.95 -8.72
CA GLU A 88 24.30 14.14 -9.27
C GLU A 88 23.11 14.06 -8.30
N HIS A 89 23.38 14.00 -7.00
CA HIS A 89 22.32 14.07 -5.99
C HIS A 89 21.65 15.44 -5.94
N GLU A 90 22.41 16.51 -6.04
CA GLU A 90 21.88 17.88 -6.15
C GLU A 90 21.05 18.04 -7.42
N GLU A 91 21.52 17.51 -8.55
CA GLU A 91 20.79 17.56 -9.82
C GLU A 91 19.46 16.81 -9.76
N VAL A 92 19.39 15.64 -9.11
CA VAL A 92 18.14 14.86 -8.92
C VAL A 92 17.19 15.60 -7.99
N TYR A 93 17.68 16.18 -6.91
CA TYR A 93 16.89 17.00 -5.99
C TYR A 93 16.29 18.22 -6.70
N ASP A 94 17.08 18.93 -7.49
CA ASP A 94 16.64 20.10 -8.24
C ASP A 94 15.56 19.72 -9.29
N LYS A 95 15.74 18.58 -9.98
CA LYS A 95 14.74 18.05 -10.91
C LYS A 95 13.43 17.72 -10.21
N LEU A 96 13.48 17.07 -9.05
CA LEU A 96 12.30 16.74 -8.25
C LEU A 96 11.61 18.01 -7.74
N GLY A 97 12.39 18.94 -7.17
CA GLY A 97 11.89 20.22 -6.68
C GLY A 97 11.20 21.04 -7.79
N LYS A 98 11.87 21.18 -8.93
CA LYS A 98 11.30 21.87 -10.10
C LYS A 98 9.99 21.23 -10.55
N LEU A 99 9.95 19.90 -10.70
CA LEU A 99 8.74 19.18 -11.09
C LEU A 99 7.57 19.46 -10.14
N CYS A 100 7.84 19.47 -8.82
CA CYS A 100 6.81 19.72 -7.81
C CYS A 100 6.32 21.17 -7.84
N TYR A 101 7.22 22.15 -7.94
CA TYR A 101 6.84 23.56 -7.99
C TYR A 101 6.13 23.92 -9.30
N ASP A 102 6.58 23.41 -10.45
CA ASP A 102 5.92 23.64 -11.75
C ASP A 102 4.46 23.14 -11.70
N ARG A 103 4.22 21.94 -11.14
CA ARG A 103 2.86 21.41 -10.98
C ARG A 103 2.05 22.16 -9.91
N ALA A 104 2.67 22.56 -8.81
CA ALA A 104 1.99 23.35 -7.78
C ALA A 104 1.51 24.70 -8.34
N HIS A 105 2.33 25.41 -9.10
CA HIS A 105 1.94 26.64 -9.77
C HIS A 105 0.84 26.41 -10.83
N ALA A 106 0.89 25.30 -11.55
CA ALA A 106 -0.15 24.94 -12.51
C ALA A 106 -1.52 24.70 -11.84
N VAL A 107 -1.53 24.17 -10.62
CA VAL A 107 -2.77 23.89 -9.88
C VAL A 107 -3.24 25.08 -9.05
N TYR A 108 -2.34 25.68 -8.26
CA TYR A 108 -2.69 26.70 -7.24
C TYR A 108 -2.38 28.12 -7.65
N GLY A 109 -1.73 28.34 -8.80
CA GLY A 109 -1.39 29.67 -9.31
C GLY A 109 -0.09 30.23 -8.77
N ASP A 110 0.16 31.51 -9.08
CA ASP A 110 1.32 32.28 -8.62
C ASP A 110 0.82 33.63 -8.08
N PRO A 111 1.09 34.00 -6.81
CA PRO A 111 1.88 33.25 -5.82
C PRO A 111 1.17 32.00 -5.28
N LEU A 112 1.96 31.00 -4.87
CA LEU A 112 1.41 29.81 -4.19
C LEU A 112 0.80 30.20 -2.83
N PRO A 113 -0.34 29.57 -2.44
CA PRO A 113 -0.85 29.67 -1.07
C PRO A 113 0.20 29.21 -0.05
N GLU A 114 0.30 29.89 1.10
CA GLU A 114 1.34 29.58 2.10
C GLU A 114 1.27 28.12 2.57
N ILE A 115 0.09 27.56 2.75
CA ILE A 115 -0.10 26.16 3.15
C ILE A 115 0.53 25.17 2.13
N VAL A 116 0.44 25.46 0.84
CA VAL A 116 1.03 24.66 -0.25
C VAL A 116 2.55 24.82 -0.25
N LYS A 117 3.01 26.04 -0.15
CA LYS A 117 4.44 26.39 -0.17
C LYS A 117 5.18 25.83 1.05
N ASP A 118 4.59 25.98 2.24
CA ASP A 118 5.19 25.49 3.48
C ASP A 118 5.26 23.97 3.50
N ARG A 119 4.21 23.28 3.03
CA ARG A 119 4.21 21.82 2.94
C ARG A 119 5.26 21.30 1.96
N LEU A 120 5.37 21.90 0.76
CA LEU A 120 6.42 21.54 -0.21
C LEU A 120 7.82 21.77 0.35
N ARG A 121 8.06 22.94 0.94
CA ARG A 121 9.36 23.30 1.51
C ARG A 121 9.77 22.33 2.62
N LEU A 122 8.83 21.97 3.50
CA LEU A 122 9.08 21.05 4.61
C LEU A 122 9.46 19.65 4.09
N GLU A 123 8.64 19.09 3.21
CA GLU A 123 8.88 17.73 2.71
C GLU A 123 10.11 17.64 1.81
N LEU A 124 10.34 18.63 0.93
CA LEU A 124 11.57 18.67 0.11
C LEU A 124 12.82 18.77 0.99
N LYS A 125 12.74 19.53 2.10
CA LYS A 125 13.84 19.59 3.06
C LYS A 125 14.07 18.20 3.71
N PHE A 126 13.05 17.51 4.17
CA PHE A 126 13.20 16.16 4.73
C PHE A 126 13.79 15.18 3.71
N ILE A 127 13.37 15.27 2.45
CA ILE A 127 13.87 14.43 1.36
C ILE A 127 15.35 14.72 1.10
N GLN A 128 15.76 15.98 1.13
CA GLN A 128 17.15 16.39 0.92
C GLN A 128 18.05 15.98 2.08
N ASP A 129 17.64 16.32 3.30
CA ASP A 129 18.42 16.07 4.52
C ASP A 129 18.71 14.58 4.74
N ASN A 130 17.80 13.70 4.27
CA ASN A 130 17.92 12.25 4.40
C ASN A 130 18.35 11.53 3.11
N GLY A 131 18.66 12.23 2.03
CA GLY A 131 19.13 11.63 0.78
C GLY A 131 18.07 10.84 0.00
N TYR A 132 16.76 11.13 0.19
CA TYR A 132 15.66 10.38 -0.42
C TYR A 132 15.29 10.85 -1.84
N SER A 133 15.97 11.85 -2.40
CA SER A 133 15.66 12.42 -3.72
C SER A 133 15.65 11.38 -4.82
N THR A 134 16.60 10.46 -4.81
CA THR A 134 16.73 9.40 -5.83
C THR A 134 15.55 8.43 -5.81
N ILE A 135 15.08 8.00 -4.64
CA ILE A 135 13.96 7.05 -4.58
C ILE A 135 12.64 7.72 -5.02
N PHE A 136 12.41 8.98 -4.62
CA PHE A 136 11.24 9.74 -5.09
C PHE A 136 11.26 9.94 -6.60
N TYR A 137 12.41 10.34 -7.15
CA TYR A 137 12.53 10.55 -8.59
C TYR A 137 12.43 9.24 -9.38
N THR A 138 12.99 8.16 -8.86
CA THR A 138 12.82 6.82 -9.43
C THR A 138 11.36 6.38 -9.42
N ALA A 139 10.67 6.50 -8.28
CA ALA A 139 9.25 6.18 -8.18
C ALA A 139 8.40 7.00 -9.18
N HIS A 140 8.68 8.32 -9.30
CA HIS A 140 8.05 9.16 -10.33
C HIS A 140 8.23 8.58 -11.73
N LYS A 141 9.47 8.19 -12.10
CA LYS A 141 9.75 7.61 -13.42
C LYS A 141 9.04 6.29 -13.66
N LEU A 142 8.97 5.43 -12.64
CA LEU A 142 8.29 4.14 -12.74
C LEU A 142 6.78 4.30 -12.90
N VAL A 143 6.16 5.19 -12.11
CA VAL A 143 4.73 5.47 -12.22
C VAL A 143 4.39 6.14 -13.55
N GLN A 144 5.20 7.11 -13.99
CA GLN A 144 5.02 7.74 -15.29
C GLN A 144 5.08 6.70 -16.42
N TYR A 145 6.09 5.83 -16.42
CA TYR A 145 6.24 4.76 -17.41
C TYR A 145 5.03 3.81 -17.43
N SER A 146 4.54 3.41 -16.25
CA SER A 146 3.34 2.55 -16.14
C SER A 146 2.09 3.22 -16.74
N ASN A 147 1.86 4.48 -16.37
CA ASN A 147 0.71 5.24 -16.86
C ASN A 147 0.79 5.51 -18.38
N ASP A 148 1.98 5.86 -18.89
CA ASP A 148 2.21 6.07 -20.34
C ASP A 148 2.00 4.77 -21.13
N GLY A 149 2.26 3.62 -20.52
CA GLY A 149 1.95 2.31 -21.07
C GLY A 149 0.47 1.90 -20.96
N GLY A 150 -0.39 2.76 -20.42
CA GLY A 150 -1.82 2.50 -20.23
C GLY A 150 -2.14 1.66 -18.97
N HIS A 151 -1.14 1.38 -18.13
CA HIS A 151 -1.31 0.62 -16.89
C HIS A 151 -1.35 1.57 -15.69
N PRO A 152 -2.52 1.83 -15.07
CA PRO A 152 -2.61 2.70 -13.93
C PRO A 152 -1.73 2.20 -12.77
N ALA A 153 -1.05 3.14 -12.11
CA ALA A 153 -0.24 2.88 -10.93
C ALA A 153 -0.79 3.64 -9.74
N GLY A 154 -0.59 3.10 -8.56
CA GLY A 154 -0.97 3.70 -7.31
C GLY A 154 0.13 3.55 -6.26
N VAL A 155 -0.14 4.00 -5.06
CA VAL A 155 0.79 3.87 -3.94
C VAL A 155 0.24 2.92 -2.88
N ARG A 156 1.16 2.41 -2.08
CA ARG A 156 0.88 1.63 -0.87
C ARG A 156 1.59 2.25 0.33
N ASP A 157 1.21 1.76 1.48
CA ASP A 157 1.80 2.15 2.75
C ASP A 157 1.69 3.67 2.99
N SER A 158 2.75 4.28 3.50
CA SER A 158 2.74 5.68 3.92
C SER A 158 2.99 6.70 2.80
N LEU A 159 3.33 6.25 1.59
CA LEU A 159 3.73 7.15 0.49
C LEU A 159 2.60 8.11 0.06
N GLY A 160 1.34 7.69 0.21
CA GLY A 160 0.17 8.53 -0.05
C GLY A 160 0.03 9.75 0.87
N SER A 161 0.81 9.84 1.96
CA SER A 161 0.81 11.01 2.85
C SER A 161 1.78 12.13 2.41
N SER A 162 2.57 11.90 1.36
CA SER A 162 3.53 12.89 0.87
C SER A 162 2.95 13.80 -0.20
N PHE A 163 3.01 15.11 0.06
CA PHE A 163 2.63 16.11 -0.92
C PHE A 163 3.62 16.23 -2.07
N VAL A 164 4.91 15.95 -1.82
CA VAL A 164 5.92 15.81 -2.88
C VAL A 164 5.58 14.62 -3.79
N ALA A 165 5.14 13.48 -3.23
CA ALA A 165 4.69 12.35 -4.03
C ALA A 165 3.45 12.69 -4.89
N PHE A 166 2.50 13.48 -4.35
CA PHE A 166 1.36 13.99 -5.11
C PHE A 166 1.79 14.98 -6.20
N MET A 167 2.61 15.98 -5.88
CA MET A 167 3.09 16.98 -6.84
C MET A 167 4.02 16.38 -7.90
N SER A 168 4.77 15.33 -7.59
CA SER A 168 5.57 14.61 -8.58
C SER A 168 4.80 13.57 -9.40
N GLY A 169 3.51 13.38 -9.12
CA GLY A 169 2.66 12.43 -9.85
C GLY A 169 2.90 10.96 -9.51
N ILE A 170 3.51 10.68 -8.36
CA ILE A 170 3.66 9.33 -7.84
C ILE A 170 2.32 8.80 -7.31
N THR A 171 1.50 9.68 -6.72
CA THR A 171 0.18 9.37 -6.18
C THR A 171 -0.86 10.36 -6.66
N GLU A 172 -2.12 9.94 -6.65
CA GLU A 172 -3.29 10.81 -6.87
C GLU A 172 -3.88 11.33 -5.55
N ILE A 173 -3.35 10.90 -4.40
CA ILE A 173 -3.82 11.31 -3.08
C ILE A 173 -3.21 12.66 -2.71
N ASN A 174 -4.06 13.67 -2.55
CA ASN A 174 -3.65 14.98 -2.08
C ASN A 174 -3.71 15.04 -0.54
N PRO A 175 -2.57 15.09 0.17
CA PRO A 175 -2.57 15.05 1.63
C PRO A 175 -2.87 16.40 2.30
N LEU A 176 -3.03 17.48 1.55
CA LEU A 176 -3.38 18.78 2.10
C LEU A 176 -4.75 18.75 2.80
N PRO A 177 -5.06 19.71 3.66
CA PRO A 177 -6.41 19.87 4.18
C PRO A 177 -7.44 19.97 3.06
N SER A 178 -8.66 19.55 3.35
CA SER A 178 -9.78 19.61 2.41
C SER A 178 -9.94 21.02 1.84
N HIS A 179 -10.08 21.16 0.54
CA HIS A 179 -10.12 22.48 -0.10
C HIS A 179 -10.84 22.49 -1.45
N TYR A 180 -11.19 23.69 -1.83
CA TYR A 180 -11.56 24.01 -3.19
C TYR A 180 -10.39 24.66 -3.91
N VAL A 181 -10.28 24.39 -5.21
CA VAL A 181 -9.39 25.13 -6.11
C VAL A 181 -10.07 25.35 -7.46
N CYS A 182 -9.92 26.55 -8.01
CA CYS A 182 -10.47 26.87 -9.32
C CYS A 182 -9.50 26.44 -10.43
N PRO A 183 -9.91 25.59 -11.36
CA PRO A 183 -9.02 25.15 -12.44
C PRO A 183 -8.70 26.25 -13.47
N LYS A 184 -9.40 27.40 -13.39
CA LYS A 184 -9.24 28.51 -14.36
C LYS A 184 -8.47 29.70 -13.77
N CYS A 185 -8.82 30.16 -12.58
CA CYS A 185 -8.22 31.36 -11.98
C CYS A 185 -7.42 31.07 -10.72
N HIS A 186 -7.32 29.80 -10.33
CA HIS A 186 -6.58 29.33 -9.16
C HIS A 186 -7.07 29.86 -7.81
N TRP A 187 -8.25 30.50 -7.78
CA TRP A 187 -8.90 30.82 -6.51
C TRP A 187 -8.99 29.55 -5.66
N ASN A 188 -8.71 29.65 -4.36
CA ASN A 188 -8.68 28.49 -3.48
C ASN A 188 -9.21 28.84 -2.09
N HIS A 189 -9.71 27.81 -1.39
CA HIS A 189 -10.18 27.93 -0.01
C HIS A 189 -9.91 26.60 0.72
N PHE A 190 -9.14 26.66 1.81
CA PHE A 190 -8.74 25.50 2.61
C PHE A 190 -9.53 25.45 3.93
N TYR A 191 -10.02 24.26 4.29
CA TYR A 191 -10.65 23.96 5.57
C TYR A 191 -9.58 23.37 6.50
N THR A 192 -9.02 24.19 7.38
CA THR A 192 -7.91 23.80 8.29
C THR A 192 -8.38 23.53 9.71
N ASP A 193 -9.68 23.66 9.98
CA ASP A 193 -10.29 23.49 11.29
C ASP A 193 -10.77 22.05 11.58
N GLY A 194 -10.52 21.10 10.66
CA GLY A 194 -10.97 19.73 10.78
C GLY A 194 -12.47 19.50 10.55
N SER A 195 -13.22 20.53 10.15
CA SER A 195 -14.67 20.43 9.92
C SER A 195 -15.04 19.56 8.72
N VAL A 196 -14.10 19.31 7.81
CA VAL A 196 -14.28 18.50 6.60
C VAL A 196 -13.21 17.43 6.55
N GLY A 197 -13.60 16.16 6.61
CA GLY A 197 -12.67 15.02 6.64
C GLY A 197 -12.04 14.71 5.29
N SER A 198 -12.73 15.02 4.18
CA SER A 198 -12.22 14.84 2.82
C SER A 198 -12.77 15.92 1.89
N GLY A 199 -11.92 16.46 1.02
CA GLY A 199 -12.37 17.38 -0.01
C GLY A 199 -13.41 16.78 -0.96
N PHE A 200 -13.42 15.46 -1.12
CA PHE A 200 -14.44 14.79 -1.93
C PHE A 200 -15.85 14.90 -1.34
N ASP A 201 -15.99 15.15 -0.04
CA ASP A 201 -17.28 15.33 0.63
C ASP A 201 -17.82 16.75 0.52
N LEU A 202 -17.02 17.69 0.01
CA LEU A 202 -17.45 19.06 -0.22
C LEU A 202 -18.57 19.12 -1.28
N PRO A 203 -19.59 19.97 -1.11
CA PRO A 203 -20.61 20.18 -2.14
C PRO A 203 -20.01 20.84 -3.37
N ASP A 204 -20.70 20.68 -4.52
CA ASP A 204 -20.30 21.36 -5.74
C ASP A 204 -20.57 22.86 -5.62
N HIS A 205 -19.53 23.65 -5.90
CA HIS A 205 -19.60 25.11 -5.88
C HIS A 205 -18.94 25.72 -7.13
N ASN A 206 -19.48 26.84 -7.58
CA ASN A 206 -18.84 27.64 -8.60
C ASN A 206 -17.87 28.64 -7.95
N CYS A 207 -16.77 28.89 -8.66
CA CYS A 207 -15.79 29.88 -8.24
C CYS A 207 -16.41 31.26 -8.09
N PRO A 208 -16.22 31.92 -6.94
CA PRO A 208 -16.78 33.27 -6.72
C PRO A 208 -16.16 34.33 -7.63
N GLU A 209 -14.95 34.12 -8.13
CA GLU A 209 -14.23 35.07 -8.98
C GLU A 209 -14.57 34.92 -10.46
N CYS A 210 -14.71 33.67 -10.98
CA CYS A 210 -14.86 33.46 -12.43
C CYS A 210 -16.04 32.58 -12.82
N GLY A 211 -16.83 32.09 -11.86
CA GLY A 211 -18.01 31.27 -12.11
C GLY A 211 -17.75 29.82 -12.56
N THR A 212 -16.48 29.42 -12.72
CA THR A 212 -16.12 28.05 -13.13
C THR A 212 -16.39 27.08 -11.97
N LEU A 213 -16.85 25.86 -12.27
CA LEU A 213 -17.01 24.81 -11.27
C LEU A 213 -15.67 24.52 -10.58
N LEU A 214 -15.66 24.57 -9.26
CA LEU A 214 -14.48 24.34 -8.45
C LEU A 214 -14.11 22.85 -8.41
N TYR A 215 -12.81 22.57 -8.44
CA TYR A 215 -12.28 21.27 -8.11
C TYR A 215 -12.20 21.12 -6.60
N LYS A 216 -12.46 19.93 -6.11
CA LYS A 216 -12.53 19.58 -4.68
C LYS A 216 -11.50 18.50 -4.38
N ASP A 217 -10.63 18.73 -3.38
CA ASP A 217 -9.54 17.82 -3.08
C ASP A 217 -9.06 17.96 -1.62
N GLY A 218 -8.10 17.13 -1.24
CA GLY A 218 -7.46 17.17 0.07
C GLY A 218 -8.09 16.22 1.10
N HIS A 219 -7.22 15.57 1.89
CA HIS A 219 -7.60 14.51 2.84
C HIS A 219 -7.01 14.71 4.23
N ASN A 220 -6.42 15.87 4.50
CA ASN A 220 -5.86 16.24 5.81
C ASN A 220 -4.88 15.19 6.39
N ILE A 221 -3.94 14.72 5.57
CA ILE A 221 -2.97 13.71 5.97
C ILE A 221 -1.65 14.39 6.37
N PRO A 222 -1.16 14.23 7.61
CA PRO A 222 0.09 14.85 8.03
C PRO A 222 1.30 14.15 7.41
N CYS A 223 2.35 14.91 7.05
CA CYS A 223 3.57 14.34 6.45
C CYS A 223 4.33 13.40 7.39
N SER A 224 4.12 13.54 8.69
CA SER A 224 4.69 12.66 9.71
C SER A 224 4.28 11.19 9.59
N VAL A 225 3.22 10.88 8.85
CA VAL A 225 2.85 9.50 8.50
C VAL A 225 3.96 8.82 7.69
N LEU A 226 4.60 9.54 6.78
CA LEU A 226 5.74 9.06 6.00
C LEU A 226 7.08 9.33 6.68
N PHE A 227 7.29 10.56 7.13
CA PHE A 227 8.62 11.04 7.58
C PHE A 227 8.85 10.92 9.09
N GLY A 228 7.89 10.43 9.86
CA GLY A 228 7.96 10.48 11.32
C GLY A 228 7.72 11.90 11.87
N LEU A 229 7.72 12.04 13.19
CA LEU A 229 7.47 13.34 13.84
C LEU A 229 8.65 14.32 13.69
N ASP A 230 9.85 13.80 13.56
CA ASP A 230 11.10 14.56 13.45
C ASP A 230 11.65 14.66 12.02
N GLY A 231 11.00 14.02 11.06
CA GLY A 231 11.42 14.01 9.65
C GLY A 231 12.62 13.11 9.35
N THR A 232 13.05 12.26 10.30
CA THR A 232 14.25 11.42 10.15
C THR A 232 13.94 9.99 9.73
N ASN A 233 12.69 9.55 9.84
CA ASN A 233 12.30 8.18 9.54
C ASN A 233 11.29 8.16 8.39
N ILE A 234 11.63 7.45 7.31
CA ILE A 234 10.69 7.22 6.23
C ILE A 234 9.90 5.94 6.48
N GLY A 235 8.57 6.06 6.44
CA GLY A 235 7.67 4.91 6.52
C GLY A 235 7.74 4.02 5.28
N GLY A 236 6.79 3.09 5.15
CA GLY A 236 6.72 2.20 3.99
C GLY A 236 6.62 2.98 2.66
N PHE A 237 7.52 2.67 1.73
CA PHE A 237 7.58 3.28 0.39
C PHE A 237 7.19 2.24 -0.65
N GLY A 238 5.91 2.24 -1.04
CA GLY A 238 5.38 1.19 -1.89
C GLY A 238 4.60 1.70 -3.10
N LEU A 239 4.76 1.00 -4.22
CA LEU A 239 3.98 1.17 -5.45
C LEU A 239 3.04 -0.01 -5.63
N ALA A 240 1.81 0.28 -6.04
CA ALA A 240 0.82 -0.67 -6.49
C ALA A 240 0.71 -0.60 -8.02
N LEU A 241 0.83 -1.72 -8.70
CA LEU A 241 0.84 -1.80 -10.16
C LEU A 241 -0.23 -2.78 -10.64
N VAL A 242 -0.63 -2.63 -11.89
CA VAL A 242 -1.46 -3.65 -12.56
C VAL A 242 -0.71 -4.97 -12.55
N GLN A 243 -1.40 -6.03 -12.15
CA GLN A 243 -0.81 -7.36 -11.98
C GLN A 243 -0.37 -7.94 -13.33
N ASP A 244 0.60 -8.83 -13.29
CA ASP A 244 1.20 -9.54 -14.44
C ASP A 244 1.89 -8.60 -15.44
N THR A 245 1.21 -8.04 -16.44
CA THR A 245 1.80 -7.25 -17.52
C THR A 245 2.41 -5.94 -17.04
N GLY A 246 1.67 -5.15 -16.30
CA GLY A 246 2.13 -3.84 -15.82
C GLY A 246 3.35 -3.97 -14.90
N LEU A 247 3.29 -4.90 -13.94
CA LEU A 247 4.41 -5.15 -13.02
C LEU A 247 5.67 -5.62 -13.78
N ALA A 248 5.51 -6.53 -14.74
CA ALA A 248 6.65 -7.06 -15.52
C ALA A 248 7.29 -6.00 -16.41
N GLU A 249 6.52 -5.10 -16.99
CA GLU A 249 7.02 -4.00 -17.82
C GLU A 249 7.75 -2.94 -17.00
N VAL A 250 7.19 -2.53 -15.86
CA VAL A 250 7.85 -1.60 -14.93
C VAL A 250 9.16 -2.19 -14.41
N TYR A 251 9.21 -3.49 -14.11
CA TYR A 251 10.44 -4.15 -13.71
C TYR A 251 11.53 -4.06 -14.80
N LYS A 252 11.20 -4.38 -16.05
CA LYS A 252 12.13 -4.26 -17.17
C LYS A 252 12.60 -2.81 -17.39
N TYR A 253 11.70 -1.85 -17.23
CA TYR A 253 12.04 -0.44 -17.32
C TYR A 253 13.02 -0.03 -16.21
N MET A 254 12.81 -0.52 -15.00
CA MET A 254 13.72 -0.25 -13.88
C MET A 254 15.11 -0.84 -14.12
N GLU A 255 15.22 -2.08 -14.65
CA GLU A 255 16.51 -2.64 -15.08
C GLU A 255 17.21 -1.77 -16.13
N LYS A 256 16.44 -1.17 -17.04
CA LYS A 256 16.98 -0.24 -18.04
C LYS A 256 17.39 1.11 -17.43
N LEU A 257 16.64 1.59 -16.45
CA LEU A 257 16.89 2.90 -15.80
C LEU A 257 18.11 2.88 -14.90
N LEU A 258 18.26 1.82 -14.11
CA LEU A 258 19.28 1.69 -13.06
C LEU A 258 20.46 0.81 -13.43
N GLY A 259 20.36 0.06 -14.53
CA GLY A 259 21.30 -1.01 -14.86
C GLY A 259 20.87 -2.34 -14.23
N ARG A 260 20.90 -3.42 -15.03
CA ARG A 260 20.46 -4.75 -14.59
C ARG A 260 21.26 -5.30 -13.40
N GLU A 261 22.52 -4.92 -13.31
CA GLU A 261 23.43 -5.29 -12.24
C GLU A 261 23.11 -4.61 -10.89
N HIS A 262 22.33 -3.53 -10.91
CA HIS A 262 21.92 -2.77 -9.72
C HIS A 262 20.49 -3.08 -9.27
N VAL A 263 19.77 -3.95 -9.99
CA VAL A 263 18.38 -4.31 -9.67
C VAL A 263 18.30 -5.73 -9.17
N LEU A 264 17.83 -5.88 -7.94
CA LEU A 264 17.71 -7.15 -7.25
C LEU A 264 16.28 -7.34 -6.76
N CYS A 265 15.74 -8.52 -7.02
CA CYS A 265 14.47 -8.94 -6.45
C CYS A 265 14.71 -9.71 -5.15
N TYR A 266 13.97 -9.37 -4.09
CA TYR A 266 13.91 -10.19 -2.89
C TYR A 266 12.46 -10.65 -2.64
N GLY A 267 12.31 -11.81 -2.05
CA GLY A 267 10.99 -12.41 -1.77
C GLY A 267 10.83 -12.77 -0.30
N ASP A 268 9.60 -12.98 0.14
CA ASP A 268 9.18 -13.22 1.53
C ASP A 268 9.76 -14.45 2.22
N LYS A 269 10.51 -15.30 1.52
CA LYS A 269 11.00 -16.54 2.12
C LYS A 269 12.36 -16.33 2.74
N LEU A 270 12.40 -16.39 4.05
CA LEU A 270 13.62 -16.51 4.87
C LEU A 270 14.40 -17.77 4.49
N ILE A 271 15.72 -17.64 4.28
CA ILE A 271 16.63 -18.78 4.25
C ILE A 271 17.31 -18.83 5.63
N PRO A 272 17.04 -19.84 6.46
CA PRO A 272 17.80 -20.05 7.70
C PRO A 272 19.28 -20.25 7.36
N GLY A 273 20.17 -19.58 8.08
CA GLY A 273 21.62 -19.67 7.91
C GLY A 273 22.28 -18.59 7.08
N SER A 274 21.50 -17.60 6.58
CA SER A 274 22.03 -16.49 5.77
C SER A 274 22.59 -15.31 6.59
N GLU A 275 22.81 -15.46 7.89
CA GLU A 275 23.43 -14.42 8.74
C GLU A 275 24.78 -13.90 8.21
N LYS A 276 25.48 -14.71 7.37
CA LYS A 276 26.71 -14.30 6.69
C LYS A 276 26.48 -13.29 5.54
N PHE A 277 25.26 -13.18 5.03
CA PHE A 277 24.93 -12.25 3.93
C PHE A 277 24.54 -10.86 4.43
N LEU A 278 24.41 -10.66 5.72
CA LEU A 278 23.86 -9.44 6.33
C LEU A 278 24.91 -8.37 6.61
N LYS A 279 26.19 -8.62 6.30
CA LYS A 279 27.17 -7.53 6.27
C LYS A 279 27.16 -6.92 4.85
N TYR A 280 26.62 -5.74 4.75
CA TYR A 280 26.40 -4.94 3.58
C TYR A 280 27.50 -5.00 2.49
N PRO A 281 28.81 -4.91 2.81
CA PRO A 281 29.89 -5.05 1.83
C PRO A 281 29.96 -6.43 1.17
N ASP A 282 29.56 -7.46 1.87
CA ASP A 282 29.63 -8.85 1.39
C ASP A 282 28.46 -9.17 0.45
N VAL A 283 27.28 -8.62 0.69
CA VAL A 283 26.14 -8.75 -0.23
C VAL A 283 26.43 -8.09 -1.56
N CYS A 284 26.92 -6.85 -1.57
CA CYS A 284 27.28 -6.16 -2.79
C CYS A 284 28.41 -6.86 -3.55
N LYS A 285 29.40 -7.42 -2.87
CA LYS A 285 30.46 -8.23 -3.48
C LYS A 285 29.96 -9.55 -4.06
N CYS A 286 29.02 -10.21 -3.38
CA CYS A 286 28.38 -11.43 -3.91
C CYS A 286 27.56 -11.16 -5.16
N LEU A 287 26.93 -9.99 -5.26
CA LEU A 287 26.08 -9.61 -6.37
C LEU A 287 26.84 -9.03 -7.57
N ASN A 288 27.97 -8.39 -7.34
CA ASN A 288 28.95 -8.02 -8.36
C ASN A 288 29.77 -9.22 -8.84
N ALA A 289 29.64 -10.36 -8.21
CA ALA A 289 30.34 -11.53 -8.69
C ALA A 289 29.78 -11.85 -10.07
N LYS A 290 30.66 -11.89 -11.05
CA LYS A 290 30.52 -12.57 -12.32
C LYS A 290 30.20 -14.06 -12.11
N ASP A 291 29.51 -14.36 -11.05
CA ASP A 291 29.18 -15.70 -10.62
C ASP A 291 27.95 -16.15 -11.40
N ARG A 292 28.25 -16.82 -12.52
CA ARG A 292 27.30 -17.44 -13.44
C ARG A 292 26.39 -18.50 -12.79
N ARG A 293 26.47 -18.68 -11.46
CA ARG A 293 25.66 -19.64 -10.69
C ARG A 293 24.27 -19.17 -10.38
N TRP A 294 23.94 -17.87 -10.60
CA TRP A 294 22.61 -17.34 -10.36
C TRP A 294 21.83 -17.26 -11.67
N PRO A 295 20.76 -18.03 -11.85
CA PRO A 295 19.88 -17.89 -13.00
C PRO A 295 19.27 -16.49 -13.03
N ALA A 296 18.95 -15.99 -14.22
CA ALA A 296 18.46 -14.65 -14.49
C ALA A 296 17.20 -14.24 -13.69
N ASN A 297 16.54 -15.19 -13.04
CA ASN A 297 15.32 -14.99 -12.23
C ASN A 297 15.55 -15.33 -10.76
N SER A 298 16.78 -15.24 -10.26
CA SER A 298 17.06 -15.52 -8.84
C SER A 298 16.60 -14.38 -7.96
N THR A 299 15.80 -14.70 -6.96
CA THR A 299 15.42 -13.79 -5.89
C THR A 299 16.43 -13.87 -4.75
N VAL A 300 16.94 -12.73 -4.32
CA VAL A 300 17.74 -12.64 -3.09
C VAL A 300 16.78 -12.59 -1.91
N ARG A 301 17.08 -13.37 -0.88
CA ARG A 301 16.25 -13.45 0.33
C ARG A 301 17.02 -12.87 1.49
N PHE A 302 16.43 -11.85 2.11
CA PHE A 302 17.01 -11.20 3.28
C PHE A 302 16.16 -11.49 4.52
N ASN A 303 16.79 -11.45 5.68
CA ASN A 303 16.04 -11.40 6.92
C ASN A 303 15.43 -9.99 7.05
N TYR A 304 14.10 -9.92 7.00
CA TYR A 304 13.34 -8.68 7.04
C TYR A 304 13.74 -7.78 8.22
N HIS A 305 13.89 -8.33 9.41
CA HIS A 305 14.27 -7.57 10.62
C HIS A 305 15.69 -6.98 10.57
N SER A 306 16.58 -7.57 9.80
CA SER A 306 17.96 -7.06 9.68
C SER A 306 18.12 -5.97 8.62
N ILE A 307 17.08 -5.73 7.82
CA ILE A 307 17.09 -4.78 6.71
C ILE A 307 16.32 -3.51 7.07
N MET A 308 15.30 -3.62 7.93
CA MET A 308 14.37 -2.53 8.22
C MET A 308 15.04 -1.26 8.77
N ASP A 309 16.12 -1.42 9.52
CA ASP A 309 16.77 -0.30 10.22
C ASP A 309 17.84 0.39 9.37
N ASP A 310 18.36 -0.27 8.32
CA ASP A 310 19.54 0.21 7.61
C ASP A 310 19.32 0.50 6.11
N MET A 311 18.16 0.14 5.54
CA MET A 311 17.96 0.24 4.08
C MET A 311 16.59 0.80 3.71
N LEU A 312 16.61 1.81 2.84
CA LEU A 312 15.42 2.29 2.17
C LEU A 312 15.01 1.31 1.08
N SER A 313 13.79 0.79 1.17
CA SER A 313 13.26 -0.16 0.19
C SER A 313 12.08 0.42 -0.58
N LEU A 314 12.06 0.25 -1.90
CA LEU A 314 10.89 0.48 -2.74
C LEU A 314 10.17 -0.85 -2.98
N THR A 315 8.99 -0.98 -2.41
CA THR A 315 8.15 -2.16 -2.61
C THR A 315 7.29 -1.98 -3.86
N MET A 316 7.28 -2.95 -4.76
CA MET A 316 6.41 -2.96 -5.94
C MET A 316 5.56 -4.22 -5.92
N ASN A 317 4.24 -4.06 -5.89
CA ASN A 317 3.30 -5.17 -5.83
C ASN A 317 2.26 -5.08 -6.92
N GLY A 318 1.90 -6.23 -7.51
CA GLY A 318 0.66 -6.36 -8.26
C GLY A 318 -0.54 -6.11 -7.33
N ASN A 319 -1.54 -5.39 -7.83
CA ASN A 319 -2.73 -5.03 -7.06
C ASN A 319 -4.00 -5.44 -7.81
N ASP A 320 -4.80 -6.31 -7.19
CA ASP A 320 -6.03 -6.82 -7.79
C ASP A 320 -7.06 -5.72 -8.06
N ALA A 321 -7.15 -4.72 -7.18
CA ALA A 321 -8.11 -3.62 -7.37
C ALA A 321 -7.72 -2.75 -8.56
N LEU A 322 -6.42 -2.42 -8.72
CA LEU A 322 -5.94 -1.68 -9.90
C LEU A 322 -6.10 -2.49 -11.18
N THR A 323 -5.86 -3.80 -11.13
CA THR A 323 -6.07 -4.70 -12.27
C THR A 323 -7.53 -4.74 -12.67
N MET A 324 -8.44 -4.82 -11.70
CA MET A 324 -9.89 -4.76 -11.95
C MET A 324 -10.31 -3.43 -12.56
N VAL A 325 -9.83 -2.31 -12.01
CA VAL A 325 -10.14 -0.96 -12.53
C VAL A 325 -9.62 -0.81 -13.96
N HIS A 326 -8.41 -1.28 -14.25
CA HIS A 326 -7.83 -1.26 -15.59
C HIS A 326 -8.68 -2.08 -16.59
N GLU A 327 -9.08 -3.30 -16.21
CA GLU A 327 -9.93 -4.14 -17.05
C GLU A 327 -11.32 -3.51 -17.27
N LEU A 328 -11.92 -2.91 -16.23
CA LEU A 328 -13.19 -2.19 -16.36
C LEU A 328 -13.07 -0.98 -17.29
N GLN A 329 -11.97 -0.23 -17.22
CA GLN A 329 -11.68 0.86 -18.14
C GLN A 329 -11.61 0.36 -19.58
N ASN A 330 -10.90 -0.73 -19.83
CA ASN A 330 -10.76 -1.34 -21.16
C ASN A 330 -12.12 -1.81 -21.73
N LEU A 331 -12.96 -2.41 -20.87
CA LEU A 331 -14.28 -2.90 -21.27
C LEU A 331 -15.32 -1.81 -21.49
N THR A 332 -15.27 -0.72 -20.73
CA THR A 332 -16.32 0.32 -20.73
C THR A 332 -15.91 1.58 -21.48
N GLY A 333 -14.61 1.80 -21.68
CA GLY A 333 -14.06 3.06 -22.20
C GLY A 333 -14.19 4.24 -21.23
N ILE A 334 -14.63 4.01 -19.99
CA ILE A 334 -14.78 5.05 -18.98
C ILE A 334 -13.45 5.24 -18.25
N ASN A 335 -12.94 6.48 -18.22
CA ASN A 335 -11.77 6.82 -17.42
C ASN A 335 -12.17 6.84 -15.93
N PRO A 336 -11.58 5.99 -15.07
CA PRO A 336 -11.89 5.95 -13.64
C PRO A 336 -11.70 7.29 -12.93
N GLN A 337 -10.72 8.09 -13.35
CA GLN A 337 -10.43 9.42 -12.78
C GLN A 337 -11.55 10.44 -13.05
N SER A 338 -12.43 10.18 -14.02
CA SER A 338 -13.59 11.04 -14.30
C SER A 338 -14.80 10.73 -13.42
N ILE A 339 -14.76 9.68 -12.62
CA ILE A 339 -15.88 9.25 -11.75
C ILE A 339 -15.82 10.04 -10.45
N PRO A 340 -16.88 10.80 -10.08
CA PRO A 340 -16.88 11.55 -8.83
C PRO A 340 -16.97 10.62 -7.61
N PHE A 341 -16.11 10.84 -6.61
CA PHE A 341 -16.06 10.03 -5.38
C PHE A 341 -17.25 10.28 -4.43
N ASN A 342 -18.03 11.34 -4.65
CA ASN A 342 -19.20 11.68 -3.86
C ASN A 342 -20.52 11.31 -4.55
N ASP A 343 -20.51 10.42 -5.54
CA ASP A 343 -21.74 9.94 -6.14
C ASP A 343 -22.60 9.17 -5.12
N ALA A 344 -23.76 9.73 -4.79
CA ALA A 344 -24.63 9.20 -3.75
C ALA A 344 -25.13 7.78 -4.05
N ARG A 345 -25.31 7.44 -5.33
CA ARG A 345 -25.75 6.10 -5.75
C ARG A 345 -24.62 5.09 -5.57
N ALA A 346 -23.39 5.47 -5.93
CA ALA A 346 -22.20 4.63 -5.68
C ALA A 346 -21.96 4.42 -4.19
N LEU A 347 -22.05 5.47 -3.38
CA LEU A 347 -21.92 5.37 -1.93
C LEU A 347 -23.02 4.50 -1.29
N SER A 348 -24.24 4.53 -1.82
CA SER A 348 -25.34 3.73 -1.28
C SER A 348 -25.08 2.20 -1.38
N VAL A 349 -24.20 1.75 -2.27
CA VAL A 349 -23.79 0.32 -2.36
C VAL A 349 -23.12 -0.17 -1.08
N PHE A 350 -22.47 0.72 -0.34
CA PHE A 350 -21.86 0.39 0.95
C PHE A 350 -22.89 0.29 2.10
N CYS A 351 -24.12 0.72 1.87
CA CYS A 351 -25.21 0.71 2.86
C CYS A 351 -26.33 -0.27 2.49
N SER A 352 -26.60 -0.51 1.19
CA SER A 352 -27.68 -1.38 0.72
C SER A 352 -27.33 -2.05 -0.63
N THR A 353 -28.22 -2.95 -1.07
CA THR A 353 -28.15 -3.56 -2.41
C THR A 353 -29.05 -2.88 -3.44
N ASP A 354 -29.79 -1.87 -3.06
CA ASP A 354 -30.86 -1.26 -3.87
C ASP A 354 -30.33 -0.65 -5.16
N ALA A 355 -29.18 0.05 -5.10
CA ALA A 355 -28.53 0.65 -6.26
C ALA A 355 -28.14 -0.36 -7.34
N LEU A 356 -27.94 -1.63 -6.95
CA LEU A 356 -27.62 -2.73 -7.85
C LEU A 356 -28.87 -3.43 -8.40
N GLY A 357 -30.07 -3.08 -7.93
CA GLY A 357 -31.31 -3.79 -8.28
C GLY A 357 -31.36 -5.23 -7.78
N ILE A 358 -30.59 -5.55 -6.74
CA ILE A 358 -30.51 -6.88 -6.18
C ILE A 358 -31.32 -6.92 -4.88
N THR A 359 -32.34 -7.78 -4.85
CA THR A 359 -33.13 -7.99 -3.65
C THR A 359 -32.49 -9.07 -2.76
N PRO A 360 -32.60 -8.98 -1.42
CA PRO A 360 -32.05 -9.98 -0.51
C PRO A 360 -32.52 -11.41 -0.82
N SER A 361 -33.74 -11.59 -1.34
CA SER A 361 -34.26 -12.88 -1.75
C SER A 361 -33.54 -13.51 -2.95
N LYS A 362 -32.96 -12.71 -3.85
CA LYS A 362 -32.18 -13.20 -4.99
C LYS A 362 -30.78 -13.67 -4.61
N LEU A 363 -30.31 -13.27 -3.45
CA LEU A 363 -28.97 -13.61 -2.93
C LEU A 363 -29.04 -14.73 -1.89
N ALA A 364 -30.23 -15.17 -1.45
CA ALA A 364 -30.40 -16.20 -0.45
C ALA A 364 -29.74 -17.54 -0.84
N ASP A 365 -29.66 -17.85 -2.14
CA ASP A 365 -29.04 -19.05 -2.66
C ASP A 365 -27.50 -19.00 -2.70
N VAL A 366 -26.91 -17.81 -2.55
CA VAL A 366 -25.45 -17.58 -2.68
C VAL A 366 -24.78 -17.41 -1.31
N ILE A 367 -25.53 -17.18 -0.23
CA ILE A 367 -24.97 -16.79 1.06
C ILE A 367 -25.39 -17.73 2.17
N VAL A 368 -24.39 -18.50 2.59
CA VAL A 368 -24.48 -19.57 3.63
C VAL A 368 -24.74 -18.99 5.00
N ASN A 369 -25.07 -17.94 5.40
CA ASN A 369 -25.43 -17.50 6.76
C ASN A 369 -26.21 -16.17 6.81
N GLY A 370 -27.31 -16.06 6.07
CA GLY A 370 -28.32 -15.04 6.32
C GLY A 370 -28.08 -13.72 5.56
N LYS A 371 -28.53 -12.70 5.97
CA LYS A 371 -28.73 -11.35 5.47
C LYS A 371 -27.57 -10.77 4.67
N VAL A 372 -27.72 -10.53 3.37
CA VAL A 372 -26.93 -9.53 2.66
C VAL A 372 -27.64 -8.19 2.75
N THR A 373 -27.04 -7.28 3.45
CA THR A 373 -27.60 -5.95 3.66
C THR A 373 -26.86 -4.89 2.86
N VAL A 374 -25.60 -5.17 2.43
CA VAL A 374 -24.76 -4.25 1.67
C VAL A 374 -24.32 -4.83 0.33
N GLY A 375 -24.14 -3.99 -0.69
CA GLY A 375 -23.84 -4.38 -2.08
C GLY A 375 -22.36 -4.67 -2.37
N THR A 376 -21.51 -4.83 -1.36
CA THR A 376 -20.06 -4.85 -1.50
C THR A 376 -19.42 -6.24 -1.65
N LEU A 377 -20.20 -7.30 -1.86
CA LEU A 377 -19.70 -8.68 -1.93
C LEU A 377 -18.54 -8.88 -2.92
N GLY A 378 -18.60 -8.23 -4.09
CA GLY A 378 -17.58 -8.31 -5.14
C GLY A 378 -16.47 -7.26 -5.02
N LEU A 379 -16.51 -6.36 -4.04
CA LEU A 379 -15.52 -5.29 -3.93
C LEU A 379 -14.29 -5.76 -3.15
N PRO A 380 -13.08 -5.58 -3.71
CA PRO A 380 -11.83 -5.90 -3.02
C PRO A 380 -11.76 -5.24 -1.64
N GLY A 381 -11.45 -6.05 -0.64
CA GLY A 381 -11.33 -5.59 0.75
C GLY A 381 -12.67 -5.33 1.47
N TYR A 382 -13.77 -5.05 0.80
CA TYR A 382 -15.09 -4.80 1.41
C TYR A 382 -16.06 -5.99 1.31
N GLY A 383 -15.72 -6.99 0.53
CA GLY A 383 -16.55 -8.19 0.34
C GLY A 383 -16.49 -9.23 1.45
N THR A 384 -15.56 -9.13 2.40
CA THR A 384 -15.42 -10.08 3.49
C THR A 384 -16.59 -9.99 4.47
N PRO A 385 -16.99 -11.10 5.15
CA PRO A 385 -18.07 -11.05 6.15
C PRO A 385 -17.83 -10.02 7.25
N PHE A 386 -16.58 -9.87 7.70
CA PHE A 386 -16.21 -8.89 8.71
C PHE A 386 -16.41 -7.45 8.21
N ALA A 387 -15.86 -7.11 7.04
CA ALA A 387 -15.99 -5.76 6.48
C ALA A 387 -17.45 -5.38 6.19
N ARG A 388 -18.25 -6.33 5.69
CA ARG A 388 -19.70 -6.13 5.49
C ARG A 388 -20.42 -5.89 6.82
N GLY A 389 -20.05 -6.62 7.88
CA GLY A 389 -20.61 -6.38 9.22
C GLY A 389 -20.28 -5.00 9.77
N VAL A 390 -19.07 -4.50 9.52
CA VAL A 390 -18.69 -3.11 9.87
C VAL A 390 -19.55 -2.09 9.10
N LEU A 391 -19.73 -2.29 7.79
CA LEU A 391 -20.59 -1.44 6.96
C LEU A 391 -22.05 -1.45 7.40
N GLU A 392 -22.58 -2.62 7.78
CA GLU A 392 -23.95 -2.76 8.33
C GLU A 392 -24.13 -1.97 9.63
N ASP A 393 -23.11 -1.97 10.48
CA ASP A 393 -23.15 -1.26 11.76
C ASP A 393 -22.96 0.27 11.59
N VAL A 394 -22.08 0.70 10.66
CA VAL A 394 -21.69 2.11 10.47
C VAL A 394 -22.61 2.84 9.51
N GLN A 395 -23.03 2.23 8.41
CA GLN A 395 -23.83 2.85 7.34
C GLN A 395 -23.20 4.19 6.84
N PRO A 396 -22.01 4.17 6.24
CA PRO A 396 -21.26 5.38 5.87
C PRO A 396 -22.03 6.25 4.87
N LYS A 397 -22.07 7.56 5.14
CA LYS A 397 -22.85 8.55 4.37
C LYS A 397 -22.01 9.32 3.36
N ASN A 398 -20.68 9.32 3.52
CA ASN A 398 -19.76 10.10 2.72
C ASN A 398 -18.42 9.37 2.57
N PHE A 399 -17.50 9.94 1.82
CA PHE A 399 -16.22 9.34 1.51
C PHE A 399 -15.31 9.24 2.75
N SER A 400 -15.27 10.27 3.58
CA SER A 400 -14.43 10.27 4.80
C SER A 400 -14.86 9.18 5.81
N GLU A 401 -16.17 8.98 5.99
CA GLU A 401 -16.67 7.87 6.81
C GLU A 401 -16.30 6.50 6.21
N LEU A 402 -16.30 6.37 4.88
CA LEU A 402 -15.86 5.16 4.21
C LEU A 402 -14.36 4.88 4.42
N VAL A 403 -13.53 5.92 4.46
CA VAL A 403 -12.10 5.81 4.84
C VAL A 403 -11.97 5.29 6.27
N LYS A 404 -12.78 5.79 7.22
CA LYS A 404 -12.83 5.28 8.60
C LYS A 404 -13.17 3.79 8.64
N VAL A 405 -14.20 3.36 7.89
CA VAL A 405 -14.55 1.94 7.75
C VAL A 405 -13.39 1.13 7.21
N SER A 406 -12.64 1.67 6.23
CA SER A 406 -11.44 1.01 5.71
C SER A 406 -10.41 0.76 6.81
N GLY A 407 -10.20 1.70 7.72
CA GLY A 407 -9.33 1.54 8.88
C GLY A 407 -9.79 0.43 9.84
N PHE A 408 -11.06 0.43 10.21
CA PHE A 408 -11.63 -0.56 11.16
C PHE A 408 -11.51 -2.01 10.68
N ARG A 409 -11.52 -2.26 9.39
CA ARG A 409 -11.43 -3.63 8.84
C ARG A 409 -10.03 -4.26 8.91
N HIS A 410 -8.99 -3.48 9.19
CA HIS A 410 -7.61 -3.98 9.26
C HIS A 410 -7.22 -4.61 10.60
N GLY A 411 -8.11 -4.62 11.59
CA GLY A 411 -7.88 -5.29 12.86
C GLY A 411 -9.16 -5.52 13.64
N THR A 412 -9.44 -6.77 13.99
CA THR A 412 -10.63 -7.10 14.80
C THR A 412 -10.67 -6.35 16.12
N GLY A 413 -9.52 -6.19 16.79
CA GLY A 413 -9.42 -5.46 18.06
C GLY A 413 -9.59 -3.93 17.93
N VAL A 414 -9.48 -3.37 16.73
CA VAL A 414 -9.80 -1.96 16.48
C VAL A 414 -11.32 -1.75 16.48
N TRP A 415 -12.07 -2.73 15.99
CA TRP A 415 -13.52 -2.65 15.84
C TRP A 415 -14.26 -3.29 17.00
N VAL A 416 -14.05 -4.59 17.23
CA VAL A 416 -14.80 -5.39 18.22
C VAL A 416 -14.36 -5.02 19.65
N ASN A 417 -15.33 -4.76 20.54
CA ASN A 417 -15.12 -4.30 21.92
C ASN A 417 -14.34 -2.97 22.01
N ASN A 418 -14.40 -2.15 20.96
CA ASN A 418 -13.72 -0.86 20.89
C ASN A 418 -14.58 0.13 20.09
N ALA A 419 -14.14 0.57 18.89
CA ALA A 419 -14.84 1.58 18.09
C ALA A 419 -16.33 1.25 17.86
N ARG A 420 -16.66 -0.02 17.64
CA ARG A 420 -18.05 -0.48 17.49
C ARG A 420 -18.94 -0.06 18.66
N ASP A 421 -18.47 -0.31 19.87
CA ASP A 421 -19.27 -0.07 21.06
C ASP A 421 -19.40 1.43 21.34
N LEU A 422 -18.36 2.21 21.06
CA LEU A 422 -18.37 3.67 21.18
C LEU A 422 -19.40 4.30 20.23
N ILE A 423 -19.40 3.85 18.97
CA ILE A 423 -20.32 4.35 17.93
C ILE A 423 -21.76 3.89 18.20
N LYS A 424 -21.97 2.61 18.53
CA LYS A 424 -23.32 2.07 18.79
C LYS A 424 -23.99 2.65 20.01
N ASN A 425 -23.22 3.04 21.02
CA ASN A 425 -23.72 3.67 22.26
C ASN A 425 -23.82 5.20 22.15
N ASP A 426 -23.61 5.76 20.96
CA ASP A 426 -23.64 7.21 20.72
C ASP A 426 -22.66 7.99 21.62
N THR A 427 -21.57 7.31 22.05
CA THR A 427 -20.55 7.91 22.92
C THR A 427 -19.63 8.83 22.12
N VAL A 428 -19.33 8.43 20.88
CA VAL A 428 -18.45 9.16 19.96
C VAL A 428 -19.00 9.05 18.55
N LYS A 429 -18.92 10.11 17.77
CA LYS A 429 -19.27 10.08 16.36
C LYS A 429 -18.18 9.40 15.54
N ILE A 430 -18.54 8.83 14.40
CA ILE A 430 -17.58 8.12 13.53
C ILE A 430 -16.41 9.01 13.10
N GLU A 431 -16.66 10.29 12.85
CA GLU A 431 -15.65 11.26 12.42
C GLU A 431 -14.56 11.47 13.50
N GLU A 432 -14.92 11.30 14.78
CA GLU A 432 -14.03 11.53 15.94
C GLU A 432 -13.26 10.26 16.34
N VAL A 433 -13.66 9.07 15.82
CA VAL A 433 -13.00 7.81 16.19
C VAL A 433 -11.68 7.65 15.47
N ILE A 434 -10.64 7.28 16.20
CA ILE A 434 -9.33 6.89 15.63
C ILE A 434 -9.48 5.54 14.94
N SER A 435 -9.29 5.52 13.62
CA SER A 435 -9.43 4.32 12.80
C SER A 435 -8.23 4.06 11.90
N THR A 436 -7.48 5.08 11.56
CA THR A 436 -6.35 5.04 10.64
C THR A 436 -5.06 5.52 11.32
N ARG A 437 -3.92 5.27 10.69
CA ARG A 437 -2.62 5.77 11.14
C ARG A 437 -2.58 7.30 11.11
N GLU A 438 -3.21 7.88 10.12
CA GLU A 438 -3.35 9.33 9.95
C GLU A 438 -4.08 9.96 11.14
N ASP A 439 -5.15 9.32 11.60
CA ASP A 439 -5.88 9.78 12.79
C ASP A 439 -4.98 9.76 14.04
N VAL A 440 -4.19 8.68 14.21
CA VAL A 440 -3.23 8.59 15.33
C VAL A 440 -2.21 9.72 15.25
N MET A 441 -1.65 9.97 14.08
CA MET A 441 -0.65 11.02 13.89
C MET A 441 -1.24 12.41 14.11
N ASN A 442 -2.45 12.67 13.61
CA ASN A 442 -3.16 13.93 13.87
C ASN A 442 -3.40 14.12 15.37
N TYR A 443 -3.83 13.06 16.08
CA TYR A 443 -4.05 13.13 17.54
C TYR A 443 -2.75 13.38 18.34
N LEU A 444 -1.62 12.90 17.86
CA LEU A 444 -0.31 13.11 18.53
C LEU A 444 0.29 14.50 18.26
N ILE A 445 -0.11 15.17 17.17
CA ILE A 445 0.42 16.49 16.77
C ILE A 445 -0.39 17.61 17.44
N HIS A 446 -1.66 17.39 17.68
CA HIS A 446 -2.59 18.33 18.34
C HIS A 446 -2.78 18.02 19.82
#